data_076b9653da971536d833907f87816ec6
#
_entry.id   076b9653da971536d833907f87816ec6
#
_cell.length_a   1.000
_cell.length_b   1.000
_cell.length_c   1.000
_cell.angle_alpha   90.00
_cell.angle_beta   90.00
_cell.angle_gamma   90.00
#
_symmetry.space_group_name_H-M   'P 1'
#
loop_
_entity.id
_entity.type
_entity.pdbx_description
1 polymer ?
#
loop_
_entity_poly.entity_id
_entity_poly.type
_entity_poly.pdbx_seq_one_letter_code
_entity_poly.pdbx_strand_id
1 'polypeptide(L)'
;MKCGFFLIILYLNLFGLSAWGQRSVSDFDRDWRFARFGLQADGSRLPEPDSLEAYEVDDTGWRKLDVPHDWAIEGPFRIDLDGYTGKLPWQGIGWYRKHFEVSSKDKKKRFYLDFDGTMANAEVWLNGKKVGGRPFGYSSFRVDLTPYVLYGTDNVVAVRLDTEKFGSRWYPGAGIYRHVRLVKTEPVHVAHWGVFVTTPEITDTYATASVHVEIENNRQYAVKGQYTVDIYELDANDNISKKVASTAKRPVFLDAGTSVTDSVSLRVESPKRWNLEHTYRYLACVSVFDKNKLTDVYDTPFGFRTILFTHDNGFLLNGKRVQIQGTCNHHDLGALGAAMNKVALERQLRILKSFGCNALRTSHNPPAPELLELADKMGFLVMDELFDCWTVGKKKNDYSTLFDKWHEKDIETLVCRDRNHPSVIMWSTGNEVHEQYEPAKGIARHLAEVVHRFDHTRPVTFGASYPSKSAMNGTELQVDVHGMNYAAGVYGGPDFYGEFLNKEGHEHLSGYSSESSSTMSSRGEYFPRKHHVSSYDLTEPGWEIG
;
A
#
# COMPACT_ATOMS: atom_id res chain seq x y z
N MET A 1 -53.60 29.99 1.27
CA MET A 1 -52.25 30.21 1.78
C MET A 1 -52.07 29.41 3.04
N LYS A 2 -51.34 28.26 2.94
CA LYS A 2 -50.87 27.51 4.09
C LYS A 2 -49.39 27.30 3.89
N CYS A 3 -48.59 28.00 4.68
CA CYS A 3 -47.13 27.81 4.73
C CYS A 3 -46.81 26.47 5.41
N GLY A 4 -46.21 25.54 4.68
CA GLY A 4 -45.63 24.34 5.26
C GLY A 4 -44.20 24.65 5.73
N PHE A 5 -44.00 24.55 7.04
CA PHE A 5 -42.66 24.53 7.62
C PHE A 5 -41.97 23.22 7.28
N PHE A 6 -40.91 23.28 6.49
CA PHE A 6 -39.96 22.15 6.35
C PHE A 6 -39.03 22.17 7.58
N LEU A 7 -39.21 21.16 8.42
CA LEU A 7 -38.30 20.88 9.52
C LEU A 7 -37.08 20.20 8.93
N ILE A 8 -35.96 20.92 8.82
CA ILE A 8 -34.65 20.33 8.53
C ILE A 8 -34.19 19.67 9.83
N ILE A 9 -34.32 18.34 9.88
CA ILE A 9 -33.72 17.54 10.95
C ILE A 9 -32.23 17.43 10.64
N LEU A 10 -31.44 18.25 11.32
CA LEU A 10 -29.99 18.11 11.38
C LEU A 10 -29.71 16.81 12.17
N TYR A 11 -29.29 15.76 11.50
CA TYR A 11 -28.66 14.62 12.17
C TYR A 11 -27.30 15.07 12.70
N LEU A 12 -27.30 15.57 13.92
CA LEU A 12 -26.09 15.68 14.73
C LEU A 12 -25.63 14.25 15.01
N ASN A 13 -24.55 13.85 14.35
CA ASN A 13 -23.77 12.68 14.75
C ASN A 13 -23.25 12.94 16.18
N LEU A 14 -23.95 12.37 17.16
CA LEU A 14 -23.52 12.29 18.55
C LEU A 14 -22.38 11.25 18.69
N PHE A 15 -21.21 11.55 18.13
CA PHE A 15 -19.93 11.05 18.59
C PHE A 15 -19.15 12.18 19.29
N GLY A 16 -19.78 12.75 20.28
CA GLY A 16 -19.22 13.79 21.12
C GLY A 16 -18.99 13.31 22.56
N LEU A 17 -18.22 12.26 22.74
CA LEU A 17 -17.44 12.11 23.97
C LEU A 17 -16.03 12.52 23.62
N SER A 18 -15.71 13.80 23.85
CA SER A 18 -14.38 14.35 23.76
C SER A 18 -13.43 13.56 24.68
N ALA A 19 -12.83 12.53 24.14
CA ALA A 19 -11.75 11.81 24.79
C ALA A 19 -10.49 12.67 24.72
N TRP A 20 -10.30 13.51 25.72
CA TRP A 20 -9.02 14.10 26.01
C TRP A 20 -8.06 12.96 26.34
N GLY A 21 -7.17 12.61 25.39
CA GLY A 21 -6.18 11.60 25.61
C GLY A 21 -6.12 10.43 24.62
N GLN A 22 -6.87 10.46 23.54
CA GLN A 22 -6.86 9.40 22.51
C GLN A 22 -6.04 9.81 21.27
N ARG A 23 -5.66 8.79 20.47
CA ARG A 23 -5.12 8.99 19.12
C ARG A 23 -6.06 9.87 18.31
N SER A 24 -5.50 10.83 17.58
CA SER A 24 -6.21 11.51 16.51
C SER A 24 -5.42 11.39 15.22
N VAL A 25 -6.11 11.06 14.15
CA VAL A 25 -5.58 11.04 12.79
C VAL A 25 -6.34 12.13 12.03
N SER A 26 -5.62 13.15 11.59
CA SER A 26 -6.21 14.31 10.91
C SER A 26 -5.74 14.34 9.47
N ASP A 27 -6.66 14.68 8.57
CA ASP A 27 -6.32 15.04 7.19
C ASP A 27 -5.28 16.16 7.18
N PHE A 28 -4.22 15.97 6.42
CA PHE A 28 -3.15 16.94 6.27
C PHE A 28 -2.94 17.36 4.80
N ASP A 29 -3.87 17.02 3.93
CA ASP A 29 -3.77 17.17 2.47
C ASP A 29 -3.92 18.63 1.99
N ARG A 30 -4.63 19.48 2.71
CA ARG A 30 -5.01 20.81 2.25
C ARG A 30 -3.91 21.85 2.44
N ASP A 31 -3.98 22.94 1.66
CA ASP A 31 -3.20 24.17 1.85
C ASP A 31 -1.67 23.98 1.80
N TRP A 32 -1.19 23.15 0.93
CA TRP A 32 0.24 23.07 0.62
C TRP A 32 0.66 24.17 -0.36
N ARG A 33 1.93 24.54 -0.28
CA ARG A 33 2.60 25.42 -1.24
C ARG A 33 3.62 24.61 -2.01
N PHE A 34 3.64 24.76 -3.33
CA PHE A 34 4.44 23.97 -4.24
C PHE A 34 5.30 24.85 -5.13
N ALA A 35 6.55 24.45 -5.33
CA ALA A 35 7.46 24.99 -6.34
C ALA A 35 8.23 23.85 -7.01
N ARG A 36 8.47 23.99 -8.32
CA ARG A 36 9.21 23.00 -9.12
C ARG A 36 10.52 23.61 -9.58
N PHE A 37 11.60 22.86 -9.39
CA PHE A 37 12.96 23.17 -9.80
C PHE A 37 13.55 22.02 -10.66
N GLY A 38 14.83 22.10 -11.00
CA GLY A 38 15.46 21.14 -11.88
C GLY A 38 14.85 21.16 -13.28
N LEU A 39 14.60 20.01 -13.86
CA LEU A 39 14.01 19.87 -15.20
C LEU A 39 12.56 20.35 -15.20
N GLN A 40 12.26 21.30 -16.08
CA GLN A 40 10.91 21.86 -16.26
C GLN A 40 10.11 21.10 -17.33
N ALA A 41 8.80 21.38 -17.42
CA ALA A 41 7.91 20.75 -18.38
C ALA A 41 8.31 21.02 -19.85
N ASP A 42 8.86 22.17 -20.15
CA ASP A 42 9.34 22.58 -21.49
C ASP A 42 10.74 22.06 -21.83
N GLY A 43 11.41 21.39 -20.88
CA GLY A 43 12.77 20.88 -21.01
C GLY A 43 13.86 21.86 -20.58
N SER A 44 13.53 23.09 -20.18
CA SER A 44 14.46 24.00 -19.54
C SER A 44 14.87 23.53 -18.14
N ARG A 45 15.86 24.17 -17.54
CA ARG A 45 16.26 23.87 -16.16
C ARG A 45 16.20 25.14 -15.32
N LEU A 46 15.51 25.02 -14.18
CA LEU A 46 15.46 26.04 -13.15
C LEU A 46 16.37 25.61 -11.99
N PRO A 47 17.41 26.39 -11.63
CA PRO A 47 18.26 26.05 -10.49
C PRO A 47 17.45 25.90 -9.20
N GLU A 48 17.76 24.89 -8.42
CA GLU A 48 17.20 24.70 -7.08
C GLU A 48 17.95 25.66 -6.12
N PRO A 49 17.26 26.59 -5.45
CA PRO A 49 17.87 27.44 -4.44
C PRO A 49 18.35 26.62 -3.23
N ASP A 50 19.36 27.11 -2.55
CA ASP A 50 19.82 26.52 -1.28
C ASP A 50 18.82 26.80 -0.13
N SER A 51 18.80 25.90 0.85
CA SER A 51 18.12 26.08 2.12
C SER A 51 16.59 26.28 2.04
N LEU A 52 15.94 25.69 1.05
CA LEU A 52 14.46 25.73 0.92
C LEU A 52 13.73 24.98 2.05
N GLU A 53 14.43 24.19 2.83
CA GLU A 53 13.93 23.54 4.06
C GLU A 53 13.84 24.49 5.26
N ALA A 54 14.53 25.64 5.21
CA ALA A 54 14.62 26.57 6.34
C ALA A 54 13.25 27.17 6.73
N TYR A 55 13.06 27.42 8.02
CA TYR A 55 11.80 27.96 8.55
C TYR A 55 11.45 29.32 7.94
N GLU A 56 12.47 30.17 7.74
CA GLU A 56 12.35 31.58 7.33
C GLU A 56 12.11 31.78 5.83
N VAL A 57 12.07 30.72 5.04
CA VAL A 57 11.85 30.83 3.58
C VAL A 57 10.51 31.50 3.30
N ASP A 58 10.54 32.56 2.51
CA ASP A 58 9.32 33.19 1.98
C ASP A 58 8.74 32.33 0.85
N ASP A 59 7.73 31.58 1.15
CA ASP A 59 6.99 30.74 0.22
C ASP A 59 5.64 31.35 -0.20
N THR A 60 5.41 32.64 0.08
CA THR A 60 4.15 33.33 -0.25
C THR A 60 3.87 33.36 -1.75
N GLY A 61 4.92 33.39 -2.56
CA GLY A 61 4.85 33.34 -4.03
C GLY A 61 4.69 31.93 -4.60
N TRP A 62 4.73 30.87 -3.79
CA TRP A 62 4.59 29.51 -4.28
C TRP A 62 3.13 29.18 -4.62
N ARG A 63 2.94 28.26 -5.55
CA ARG A 63 1.61 27.80 -5.95
C ARG A 63 0.90 27.11 -4.78
N LYS A 64 -0.31 27.56 -4.44
CA LYS A 64 -1.17 26.88 -3.46
C LYS A 64 -1.91 25.73 -4.11
N LEU A 65 -1.91 24.58 -3.46
CA LEU A 65 -2.61 23.37 -3.90
C LEU A 65 -2.90 22.44 -2.73
N ASP A 66 -3.76 21.48 -2.97
CA ASP A 66 -4.00 20.34 -2.09
C ASP A 66 -3.27 19.10 -2.64
N VAL A 67 -2.85 18.20 -1.76
CA VAL A 67 -2.42 16.84 -2.13
C VAL A 67 -3.61 15.88 -1.97
N PRO A 68 -3.64 14.74 -2.65
CA PRO A 68 -2.68 14.18 -3.59
C PRO A 68 -2.47 15.03 -4.84
N HIS A 69 -1.22 15.22 -5.23
CA HIS A 69 -0.82 16.05 -6.36
C HIS A 69 0.23 15.35 -7.22
N ASP A 70 0.05 15.41 -8.53
CA ASP A 70 0.97 14.89 -9.54
C ASP A 70 1.26 16.01 -10.55
N TRP A 71 2.46 16.59 -10.49
CA TRP A 71 2.81 17.69 -11.41
C TRP A 71 3.02 17.24 -12.85
N ALA A 72 3.27 15.93 -13.06
CA ALA A 72 3.57 15.44 -14.39
C ALA A 72 2.35 15.41 -15.31
N ILE A 73 1.15 15.09 -14.75
CA ILE A 73 -0.09 15.03 -15.53
C ILE A 73 -0.53 16.40 -16.07
N GLU A 74 0.02 17.47 -15.53
CA GLU A 74 -0.24 18.83 -16.01
C GLU A 74 0.33 19.05 -17.42
N GLY A 75 1.23 18.17 -17.87
CA GLY A 75 1.77 18.18 -19.24
C GLY A 75 2.79 19.30 -19.49
N PRO A 76 2.98 19.69 -20.76
CA PRO A 76 2.35 19.10 -21.95
C PRO A 76 2.88 17.70 -22.30
N PHE A 77 2.14 16.93 -23.10
CA PHE A 77 2.69 15.74 -23.75
C PHE A 77 3.79 16.16 -24.72
N ARG A 78 4.92 15.43 -24.69
CA ARG A 78 6.09 15.72 -25.52
C ARG A 78 6.53 14.46 -26.25
N ILE A 79 6.65 14.56 -27.59
CA ILE A 79 7.00 13.41 -28.44
C ILE A 79 8.42 12.90 -28.21
N ASP A 80 9.33 13.75 -27.71
CA ASP A 80 10.72 13.44 -27.40
C ASP A 80 10.91 12.70 -26.07
N LEU A 81 9.86 12.60 -25.25
CA LEU A 81 9.90 11.86 -23.98
C LEU A 81 9.58 10.38 -24.17
N ASP A 82 10.00 9.56 -23.20
CA ASP A 82 9.82 8.11 -23.20
C ASP A 82 8.32 7.73 -23.25
N GLY A 83 7.93 6.89 -24.22
CA GLY A 83 6.58 6.38 -24.37
C GLY A 83 6.11 5.54 -23.19
N TYR A 84 7.00 4.75 -22.57
CA TYR A 84 6.68 3.95 -21.39
C TYR A 84 6.22 4.79 -20.20
N THR A 85 6.69 6.03 -20.07
CA THR A 85 6.26 6.96 -19.03
C THR A 85 5.19 7.95 -19.49
N GLY A 86 4.42 7.57 -20.52
CA GLY A 86 3.27 8.33 -21.01
C GLY A 86 3.61 9.61 -21.76
N LYS A 87 4.88 9.82 -22.16
CA LYS A 87 5.36 11.07 -22.81
C LYS A 87 5.05 12.34 -22.02
N LEU A 88 5.02 12.21 -20.68
CA LEU A 88 4.75 13.29 -19.74
C LEU A 88 6.04 13.76 -19.03
N PRO A 89 6.14 15.07 -18.69
CA PRO A 89 7.36 15.66 -18.12
C PRO A 89 7.42 15.43 -16.59
N TRP A 90 7.56 14.18 -16.16
CA TRP A 90 7.54 13.79 -14.75
C TRP A 90 8.85 14.05 -14.00
N GLN A 91 9.98 14.11 -14.71
CA GLN A 91 11.29 14.36 -14.09
C GLN A 91 11.42 15.81 -13.65
N GLY A 92 12.00 16.04 -12.48
CA GLY A 92 12.20 17.35 -11.88
C GLY A 92 12.44 17.26 -10.38
N ILE A 93 12.52 18.40 -9.72
CA ILE A 93 12.64 18.54 -8.28
C ILE A 93 11.43 19.33 -7.78
N GLY A 94 10.61 18.70 -6.96
CA GLY A 94 9.44 19.34 -6.36
C GLY A 94 9.66 19.65 -4.88
N TRP A 95 9.33 20.87 -4.49
CA TRP A 95 9.29 21.27 -3.10
C TRP A 95 7.86 21.55 -2.69
N TYR A 96 7.46 21.02 -1.54
CA TYR A 96 6.19 21.26 -0.89
C TYR A 96 6.44 21.86 0.49
N ARG A 97 5.69 22.90 0.85
CA ARG A 97 5.75 23.49 2.18
C ARG A 97 4.35 23.64 2.73
N LYS A 98 4.19 23.39 4.03
CA LYS A 98 2.90 23.57 4.71
C LYS A 98 3.08 24.14 6.09
N HIS A 99 2.32 25.18 6.37
CA HIS A 99 2.24 25.84 7.66
C HIS A 99 1.11 25.25 8.51
N PHE A 100 1.37 25.02 9.79
CA PHE A 100 0.37 24.52 10.73
C PHE A 100 0.71 24.84 12.18
N GLU A 101 -0.30 24.90 13.03
CA GLU A 101 -0.12 25.17 14.44
C GLU A 101 -0.34 23.92 15.30
N VAL A 102 0.44 23.81 16.37
CA VAL A 102 0.27 22.79 17.40
C VAL A 102 -0.04 23.47 18.72
N SER A 103 -1.17 23.09 19.35
CA SER A 103 -1.61 23.68 20.61
C SER A 103 -0.59 23.48 21.73
N SER A 104 -0.36 24.53 22.54
CA SER A 104 0.46 24.44 23.77
C SER A 104 -0.07 23.43 24.78
N LYS A 105 -1.34 23.03 24.70
CA LYS A 105 -1.95 21.98 25.53
C LYS A 105 -1.44 20.58 25.19
N ASP A 106 -0.89 20.39 24.00
CA ASP A 106 -0.45 19.09 23.47
C ASP A 106 1.06 18.82 23.68
N LYS A 107 1.77 19.62 24.50
CA LYS A 107 3.22 19.49 24.79
C LYS A 107 3.68 18.10 25.26
N LYS A 108 2.75 17.29 25.78
CA LYS A 108 3.05 15.93 26.28
C LYS A 108 2.69 14.83 25.29
N LYS A 109 2.15 15.19 24.11
CA LYS A 109 1.77 14.27 23.05
C LYS A 109 2.94 13.96 22.12
N ARG A 110 2.77 12.91 21.32
CA ARG A 110 3.64 12.58 20.19
C ARG A 110 2.97 13.04 18.91
N PHE A 111 3.76 13.47 17.96
CA PHE A 111 3.30 13.95 16.66
C PHE A 111 4.07 13.26 15.55
N TYR A 112 3.33 12.74 14.58
CA TYR A 112 3.89 12.06 13.43
C TYR A 112 3.20 12.56 12.15
N LEU A 113 3.93 12.51 11.02
CA LEU A 113 3.31 12.57 9.70
C LEU A 113 3.43 11.21 9.05
N ASP A 114 2.29 10.72 8.56
CA ASP A 114 2.18 9.53 7.73
C ASP A 114 2.01 9.96 6.28
N PHE A 115 2.89 9.47 5.42
CA PHE A 115 2.80 9.63 3.98
C PHE A 115 2.46 8.28 3.36
N ASP A 116 1.38 8.20 2.60
CA ASP A 116 0.99 6.96 1.91
C ASP A 116 1.84 6.69 0.66
N GLY A 117 2.51 7.71 0.13
CA GLY A 117 3.45 7.62 -0.99
C GLY A 117 3.84 8.99 -1.54
N THR A 118 5.12 9.11 -1.94
CA THR A 118 5.72 10.35 -2.45
C THR A 118 6.71 10.03 -3.56
N MET A 119 6.47 10.48 -4.77
CA MET A 119 7.31 10.15 -5.94
C MET A 119 8.30 11.29 -6.22
N ALA A 120 9.60 11.07 -6.03
CA ALA A 120 10.35 10.01 -5.37
C ALA A 120 11.53 10.62 -4.59
N ASN A 121 12.36 9.79 -3.94
CA ASN A 121 13.52 10.27 -3.16
C ASN A 121 13.15 11.35 -2.15
N ALA A 122 12.08 11.11 -1.38
CA ALA A 122 11.55 12.08 -0.44
C ALA A 122 12.49 12.38 0.72
N GLU A 123 12.65 13.64 1.01
CA GLU A 123 13.27 14.16 2.22
C GLU A 123 12.28 15.10 2.91
N VAL A 124 12.19 14.99 4.25
CA VAL A 124 11.19 15.73 5.04
C VAL A 124 11.89 16.47 6.17
N TRP A 125 11.53 17.75 6.33
CA TRP A 125 12.00 18.61 7.42
C TRP A 125 10.81 19.19 8.19
N LEU A 126 11.03 19.45 9.46
CA LEU A 126 10.17 20.28 10.30
C LEU A 126 10.99 21.44 10.86
N ASN A 127 10.56 22.67 10.60
CA ASN A 127 11.21 23.89 11.10
C ASN A 127 12.73 23.92 10.77
N GLY A 128 13.10 23.51 9.54
CA GLY A 128 14.49 23.42 9.07
C GLY A 128 15.29 22.21 9.59
N LYS A 129 14.69 21.33 10.40
CA LYS A 129 15.35 20.12 10.93
C LYS A 129 14.87 18.89 10.17
N LYS A 130 15.81 18.12 9.60
CA LYS A 130 15.47 16.88 8.88
C LYS A 130 14.87 15.86 9.84
N VAL A 131 13.67 15.38 9.54
CA VAL A 131 12.92 14.41 10.34
C VAL A 131 12.83 13.04 9.70
N GLY A 132 13.13 12.90 8.41
CA GLY A 132 13.13 11.61 7.72
C GLY A 132 13.02 11.70 6.22
N GLY A 133 12.48 10.63 5.63
CA GLY A 133 12.25 10.50 4.20
C GLY A 133 12.24 9.05 3.73
N ARG A 134 11.86 8.83 2.47
CA ARG A 134 11.84 7.51 1.82
C ARG A 134 12.22 7.67 0.34
N PRO A 135 13.21 6.91 -0.17
CA PRO A 135 13.59 7.03 -1.59
C PRO A 135 12.61 6.31 -2.53
N PHE A 136 12.06 5.16 -2.13
CA PHE A 136 11.10 4.42 -2.95
C PHE A 136 9.73 5.05 -2.87
N GLY A 137 9.31 5.66 -3.98
CA GLY A 137 8.11 6.51 -4.02
C GLY A 137 6.79 5.82 -3.75
N TYR A 138 6.74 4.49 -3.84
CA TYR A 138 5.52 3.69 -3.63
C TYR A 138 5.34 3.24 -2.19
N SER A 139 6.40 3.23 -1.37
CA SER A 139 6.32 2.84 0.04
C SER A 139 5.74 3.95 0.89
N SER A 140 4.79 3.57 1.77
CA SER A 140 4.34 4.44 2.85
C SER A 140 5.44 4.63 3.89
N PHE A 141 5.44 5.75 4.60
CA PHE A 141 6.40 5.97 5.67
C PHE A 141 5.88 6.98 6.69
N ARG A 142 6.40 6.88 7.90
CA ARG A 142 6.13 7.80 9.02
C ARG A 142 7.38 8.58 9.37
N VAL A 143 7.23 9.87 9.70
CA VAL A 143 8.27 10.69 10.32
C VAL A 143 7.82 11.22 11.67
N ASP A 144 8.72 11.21 12.66
CA ASP A 144 8.46 11.74 14.01
C ASP A 144 8.76 13.24 14.06
N LEU A 145 7.73 14.03 14.25
CA LEU A 145 7.81 15.49 14.37
C LEU A 145 8.12 15.95 15.79
N THR A 146 7.83 15.11 16.80
CA THR A 146 7.83 15.46 18.22
C THR A 146 9.07 16.21 18.69
N PRO A 147 10.30 15.85 18.26
CA PRO A 147 11.51 16.52 18.76
C PRO A 147 11.64 18.00 18.34
N TYR A 148 10.94 18.40 17.28
CA TYR A 148 11.12 19.72 16.65
C TYR A 148 9.84 20.55 16.56
N VAL A 149 8.72 20.07 17.10
CA VAL A 149 7.45 20.81 17.15
C VAL A 149 7.58 22.05 18.02
N LEU A 150 7.17 23.20 17.48
CA LEU A 150 6.96 24.44 18.19
C LEU A 150 5.50 24.53 18.63
N TYR A 151 5.29 24.79 19.92
CA TYR A 151 3.94 24.77 20.52
C TYR A 151 3.37 26.19 20.68
N GLY A 152 2.15 26.41 20.22
CA GLY A 152 1.44 27.69 20.30
C GLY A 152 1.92 28.72 19.31
N THR A 153 2.60 28.28 18.27
CA THR A 153 3.07 29.09 17.16
C THR A 153 3.08 28.26 15.87
N ASP A 154 3.37 28.90 14.77
CA ASP A 154 3.49 28.27 13.46
C ASP A 154 4.62 27.23 13.40
N ASN A 155 4.40 26.18 12.65
CA ASN A 155 5.37 25.17 12.27
C ASN A 155 5.37 25.02 10.76
N VAL A 156 6.53 24.74 10.17
CA VAL A 156 6.68 24.55 8.72
C VAL A 156 7.20 23.16 8.44
N VAL A 157 6.39 22.33 7.78
CA VAL A 157 6.87 21.11 7.12
C VAL A 157 7.35 21.47 5.73
N ALA A 158 8.57 21.02 5.39
CA ALA A 158 9.10 21.09 4.03
C ALA A 158 9.38 19.66 3.53
N VAL A 159 9.01 19.38 2.28
CA VAL A 159 9.22 18.09 1.61
C VAL A 159 9.87 18.33 0.27
N ARG A 160 11.04 17.72 0.05
CA ARG A 160 11.75 17.71 -1.23
C ARG A 160 11.57 16.35 -1.90
N LEU A 161 11.22 16.36 -3.18
CA LEU A 161 11.09 15.18 -4.02
C LEU A 161 12.00 15.34 -5.24
N ASP A 162 12.78 14.29 -5.56
CA ASP A 162 13.74 14.32 -6.68
C ASP A 162 13.46 13.13 -7.61
N THR A 163 12.73 13.37 -8.67
CA THR A 163 12.42 12.37 -9.68
C THR A 163 13.47 12.31 -10.81
N GLU A 164 14.44 13.23 -10.88
CA GLU A 164 15.56 13.14 -11.82
C GLU A 164 16.48 11.96 -11.51
N LYS A 165 16.48 11.51 -10.26
CA LYS A 165 17.25 10.36 -9.75
C LYS A 165 16.38 9.10 -9.58
N PHE A 166 15.28 9.01 -10.31
CA PHE A 166 14.38 7.85 -10.30
C PHE A 166 14.14 7.34 -11.71
N GLY A 167 14.07 6.03 -11.90
CA GLY A 167 13.79 5.36 -13.17
C GLY A 167 12.51 4.53 -13.09
N SER A 168 11.71 4.53 -14.15
CA SER A 168 10.48 3.75 -14.26
C SER A 168 10.28 3.18 -15.66
N ARG A 169 9.54 2.06 -15.75
CA ARG A 169 9.09 1.43 -17.01
C ARG A 169 7.62 1.70 -17.33
N TRP A 170 6.94 2.46 -16.49
CA TRP A 170 5.55 2.91 -16.65
C TRP A 170 5.45 4.35 -16.17
N TYR A 171 4.29 4.96 -16.34
CA TYR A 171 4.06 6.30 -15.81
C TYR A 171 4.10 6.31 -14.28
N PRO A 172 5.11 6.91 -13.64
CA PRO A 172 5.24 6.87 -12.18
C PRO A 172 4.44 7.95 -11.48
N GLY A 173 4.06 9.02 -12.20
CA GLY A 173 3.65 10.28 -11.60
C GLY A 173 4.82 11.01 -10.95
N ALA A 174 4.53 12.14 -10.29
CA ALA A 174 5.52 12.94 -9.60
C ALA A 174 4.85 13.85 -8.55
N GLY A 175 5.32 13.79 -7.31
CA GLY A 175 4.76 14.64 -6.25
C GLY A 175 4.37 13.89 -4.98
N ILE A 176 3.71 14.57 -4.06
CA ILE A 176 2.98 13.94 -2.96
C ILE A 176 1.66 13.43 -3.55
N TYR A 177 1.72 12.25 -4.16
CA TYR A 177 0.63 11.73 -5.00
C TYR A 177 -0.36 10.84 -4.26
N ARG A 178 -0.12 10.59 -2.96
CA ARG A 178 -1.04 9.91 -2.04
C ARG A 178 -1.27 10.78 -0.81
N HIS A 179 -2.18 10.35 0.06
CA HIS A 179 -2.59 11.14 1.22
C HIS A 179 -1.49 11.34 2.25
N VAL A 180 -1.59 12.47 2.98
CA VAL A 180 -0.76 12.79 4.15
C VAL A 180 -1.66 12.95 5.38
N ARG A 181 -1.25 12.38 6.51
CA ARG A 181 -2.02 12.43 7.76
C ARG A 181 -1.15 12.91 8.91
N LEU A 182 -1.68 13.84 9.68
CA LEU A 182 -1.08 14.23 10.96
C LEU A 182 -1.65 13.33 12.06
N VAL A 183 -0.78 12.55 12.69
CA VAL A 183 -1.11 11.63 13.77
C VAL A 183 -0.64 12.20 15.09
N LYS A 184 -1.54 12.27 16.07
CA LYS A 184 -1.24 12.69 17.43
C LYS A 184 -1.60 11.56 18.40
N THR A 185 -0.69 11.19 19.30
CA THR A 185 -0.90 10.14 20.30
C THR A 185 -0.47 10.56 21.69
N GLU A 186 -0.94 9.83 22.71
CA GLU A 186 -0.26 9.83 24.03
C GLU A 186 1.09 9.10 23.90
N PRO A 187 2.04 9.32 24.83
CA PRO A 187 3.33 8.63 24.81
C PRO A 187 3.25 7.10 24.97
N VAL A 188 2.15 6.58 25.54
CA VAL A 188 1.88 5.14 25.62
C VAL A 188 0.72 4.84 24.69
N HIS A 189 1.00 4.13 23.62
CA HIS A 189 0.04 3.89 22.53
C HIS A 189 0.40 2.62 21.74
N VAL A 190 -0.51 2.17 20.88
CA VAL A 190 -0.24 1.08 19.92
C VAL A 190 0.74 1.57 18.87
N ALA A 191 1.76 0.78 18.58
CA ALA A 191 2.77 1.07 17.57
C ALA A 191 2.16 1.32 16.17
N HIS A 192 2.96 1.91 15.30
CA HIS A 192 2.55 2.08 13.89
C HIS A 192 2.40 0.72 13.22
N TRP A 193 1.19 0.42 12.68
CA TRP A 193 0.81 -0.92 12.19
C TRP A 193 1.03 -2.05 13.22
N GLY A 194 0.98 -1.70 14.50
CA GLY A 194 1.28 -2.60 15.62
C GLY A 194 0.17 -3.59 15.96
N VAL A 195 -0.88 -3.71 15.15
CA VAL A 195 -1.91 -4.74 15.32
C VAL A 195 -1.88 -5.70 14.14
N PHE A 196 -1.75 -6.99 14.44
CA PHE A 196 -1.86 -8.06 13.45
C PHE A 196 -2.89 -9.08 13.89
N VAL A 197 -3.92 -9.28 13.08
CA VAL A 197 -5.01 -10.23 13.33
C VAL A 197 -4.83 -11.45 12.44
N THR A 198 -4.61 -12.60 13.06
CA THR A 198 -4.61 -13.89 12.37
C THR A 198 -5.87 -14.69 12.72
N THR A 199 -6.27 -15.59 11.85
CA THR A 199 -7.49 -16.40 12.03
C THR A 199 -7.13 -17.89 11.91
N PRO A 200 -6.42 -18.45 12.93
CA PRO A 200 -5.80 -19.76 12.84
C PRO A 200 -6.82 -20.91 12.74
N GLU A 201 -8.03 -20.71 13.21
CA GLU A 201 -9.08 -21.71 13.17
C GLU A 201 -10.40 -21.06 12.77
N ILE A 202 -11.05 -21.61 11.75
CA ILE A 202 -12.35 -21.19 11.26
C ILE A 202 -13.20 -22.43 10.99
N THR A 203 -14.26 -22.61 11.76
CA THR A 203 -15.27 -23.65 11.59
C THR A 203 -16.62 -23.03 11.22
N ASP A 204 -17.65 -23.84 11.03
CA ASP A 204 -18.99 -23.32 10.76
C ASP A 204 -19.68 -22.78 12.03
N THR A 205 -19.22 -23.18 13.21
CA THR A 205 -19.81 -22.78 14.49
C THR A 205 -19.02 -21.68 15.20
N TYR A 206 -17.70 -21.63 15.02
CA TYR A 206 -16.85 -20.60 15.62
C TYR A 206 -15.60 -20.31 14.78
N ALA A 207 -14.98 -19.19 15.06
CA ALA A 207 -13.63 -18.87 14.60
C ALA A 207 -12.80 -18.30 15.75
N THR A 208 -11.49 -18.49 15.66
CA THR A 208 -10.53 -17.87 16.56
C THR A 208 -9.85 -16.70 15.85
N ALA A 209 -9.95 -15.51 16.44
CA ALA A 209 -9.13 -14.35 16.07
C ALA A 209 -7.97 -14.24 17.05
N SER A 210 -6.73 -14.41 16.59
CA SER A 210 -5.53 -14.18 17.37
C SER A 210 -5.01 -12.78 17.04
N VAL A 211 -5.06 -11.89 18.02
CA VAL A 211 -4.69 -10.47 17.87
C VAL A 211 -3.35 -10.24 18.56
N HIS A 212 -2.32 -9.94 17.75
CA HIS A 212 -1.01 -9.51 18.21
C HIS A 212 -1.02 -7.99 18.32
N VAL A 213 -0.60 -7.46 19.46
CA VAL A 213 -0.61 -6.02 19.74
C VAL A 213 0.77 -5.59 20.20
N GLU A 214 1.38 -4.69 19.45
CA GLU A 214 2.60 -4.01 19.86
C GLU A 214 2.25 -2.65 20.47
N ILE A 215 2.71 -2.42 21.72
CA ILE A 215 2.46 -1.19 22.49
C ILE A 215 3.79 -0.51 22.77
N GLU A 216 3.89 0.76 22.45
CA GLU A 216 5.07 1.60 22.68
C GLU A 216 4.93 2.45 23.93
N ASN A 217 6.04 2.60 24.65
CA ASN A 217 6.21 3.57 25.74
C ASN A 217 7.28 4.60 25.37
N ASN A 218 6.87 5.74 24.87
CA ASN A 218 7.78 6.85 24.52
C ASN A 218 8.12 7.77 25.71
N ARG A 219 7.90 7.32 26.96
CA ARG A 219 8.30 8.04 28.18
C ARG A 219 9.72 7.69 28.58
N GLN A 220 10.31 8.53 29.42
CA GLN A 220 11.63 8.31 30.02
C GLN A 220 11.60 7.44 31.28
N TYR A 221 10.47 6.78 31.59
CA TYR A 221 10.27 5.90 32.72
C TYR A 221 9.33 4.74 32.38
N ALA A 222 9.50 3.63 33.12
CA ALA A 222 8.68 2.43 32.90
C ALA A 222 7.22 2.66 33.29
N VAL A 223 6.31 2.00 32.57
CA VAL A 223 4.86 2.09 32.75
C VAL A 223 4.26 0.70 32.99
N LYS A 224 3.39 0.60 33.99
CA LYS A 224 2.48 -0.53 34.16
C LYS A 224 1.15 -0.18 33.53
N GLY A 225 1.01 -0.57 32.26
CA GLY A 225 -0.20 -0.36 31.48
C GLY A 225 -1.14 -1.55 31.49
N GLN A 226 -2.25 -1.38 30.81
CA GLN A 226 -3.22 -2.44 30.50
C GLN A 226 -3.76 -2.20 29.10
N TYR A 227 -4.27 -3.26 28.46
CA TYR A 227 -5.01 -3.14 27.21
C TYR A 227 -6.22 -4.09 27.18
N THR A 228 -7.17 -3.79 26.31
CA THR A 228 -8.30 -4.67 25.96
C THR A 228 -8.37 -4.80 24.45
N VAL A 229 -8.94 -5.89 23.98
CA VAL A 229 -9.31 -6.10 22.59
C VAL A 229 -10.80 -6.42 22.53
N ASP A 230 -11.52 -5.62 21.76
CA ASP A 230 -12.92 -5.86 21.42
C ASP A 230 -13.03 -6.18 19.93
N ILE A 231 -13.86 -7.18 19.56
CA ILE A 231 -14.14 -7.49 18.16
C ILE A 231 -15.59 -7.12 17.87
N TYR A 232 -15.78 -6.39 16.78
CA TYR A 232 -17.08 -5.94 16.28
C TYR A 232 -17.34 -6.44 14.87
N GLU A 233 -18.59 -6.76 14.55
CA GLU A 233 -19.04 -6.86 13.15
C GLU A 233 -19.16 -5.46 12.55
N LEU A 234 -18.77 -5.34 11.28
CA LEU A 234 -18.98 -4.14 10.46
C LEU A 234 -20.13 -4.35 9.48
N ASP A 235 -20.91 -3.31 9.23
CA ASP A 235 -21.86 -3.28 8.12
C ASP A 235 -21.16 -2.99 6.77
N ALA A 236 -21.93 -2.94 5.68
CA ALA A 236 -21.41 -2.68 4.34
C ALA A 236 -20.74 -1.30 4.21
N ASN A 237 -21.07 -0.35 5.10
CA ASN A 237 -20.54 1.01 5.12
C ASN A 237 -19.43 1.20 6.17
N ASP A 238 -18.91 0.10 6.75
CA ASP A 238 -17.92 0.09 7.83
C ASP A 238 -18.42 0.66 9.17
N ASN A 239 -19.72 0.78 9.38
CA ASN A 239 -20.21 1.14 10.70
C ASN A 239 -20.20 -0.07 11.63
N ILE A 240 -19.84 0.17 12.90
CA ILE A 240 -19.93 -0.85 13.94
C ILE A 240 -21.37 -1.26 14.15
N SER A 241 -21.67 -2.56 13.99
CA SER A 241 -23.01 -3.09 14.16
C SER A 241 -23.19 -3.85 15.47
N LYS A 242 -22.26 -4.76 15.81
CA LYS A 242 -22.39 -5.63 16.99
C LYS A 242 -21.03 -6.00 17.55
N LYS A 243 -20.87 -5.94 18.89
CA LYS A 243 -19.73 -6.54 19.58
C LYS A 243 -19.92 -8.07 19.63
N VAL A 244 -18.92 -8.83 19.18
CA VAL A 244 -18.99 -10.30 19.08
C VAL A 244 -18.00 -11.01 19.99
N ALA A 245 -16.90 -10.33 20.41
CA ALA A 245 -15.97 -10.85 21.39
C ALA A 245 -15.27 -9.71 22.14
N SER A 246 -14.72 -10.01 23.32
CA SER A 246 -14.06 -9.03 24.18
C SER A 246 -13.11 -9.72 25.12
N THR A 247 -11.99 -9.04 25.48
CA THR A 247 -11.10 -9.48 26.54
C THR A 247 -11.36 -8.72 27.84
N ALA A 248 -10.99 -9.31 28.98
CA ALA A 248 -10.72 -8.54 30.18
C ALA A 248 -9.49 -7.65 29.98
N LYS A 249 -9.25 -6.67 30.87
CA LYS A 249 -8.04 -5.87 30.89
C LYS A 249 -6.82 -6.76 31.13
N ARG A 250 -5.85 -6.73 30.22
CA ARG A 250 -4.61 -7.47 30.25
C ARG A 250 -3.49 -6.54 30.71
N PRO A 251 -2.72 -6.90 31.75
CA PRO A 251 -1.60 -6.07 32.19
C PRO A 251 -0.44 -6.15 31.16
N VAL A 252 0.24 -5.04 30.97
CA VAL A 252 1.48 -4.96 30.18
C VAL A 252 2.50 -4.11 30.94
N PHE A 253 3.76 -4.55 30.93
CA PHE A 253 4.88 -3.79 31.51
C PHE A 253 5.77 -3.28 30.39
N LEU A 254 6.00 -1.98 30.36
CA LEU A 254 6.70 -1.27 29.29
C LEU A 254 7.87 -0.50 29.89
N ASP A 255 9.09 -0.90 29.60
CA ASP A 255 10.28 -0.15 29.98
C ASP A 255 10.33 1.22 29.28
N ALA A 256 11.18 2.12 29.78
CA ALA A 256 11.33 3.45 29.22
C ALA A 256 11.87 3.40 27.77
N GLY A 257 11.17 4.02 26.83
CA GLY A 257 11.59 4.11 25.43
C GLY A 257 11.58 2.78 24.67
N THR A 258 10.77 1.78 25.11
CA THR A 258 10.66 0.47 24.46
C THR A 258 9.26 0.16 23.97
N SER A 259 9.13 -0.89 23.15
CA SER A 259 7.86 -1.53 22.83
C SER A 259 7.80 -2.95 23.38
N VAL A 260 6.57 -3.46 23.55
CA VAL A 260 6.28 -4.85 23.92
C VAL A 260 5.16 -5.36 23.04
N THR A 261 5.36 -6.56 22.47
CA THR A 261 4.33 -7.31 21.75
C THR A 261 3.71 -8.35 22.68
N ASP A 262 2.39 -8.34 22.80
CA ASP A 262 1.59 -9.38 23.44
C ASP A 262 0.54 -9.89 22.46
N SER A 263 -0.03 -11.06 22.73
CA SER A 263 -1.05 -11.66 21.88
C SER A 263 -2.22 -12.21 22.70
N VAL A 264 -3.40 -12.17 22.11
CA VAL A 264 -4.61 -12.72 22.71
C VAL A 264 -5.49 -13.37 21.67
N SER A 265 -6.05 -14.53 22.01
CA SER A 265 -7.02 -15.23 21.18
C SER A 265 -8.41 -14.99 21.68
N LEU A 266 -9.30 -14.59 20.76
CA LEU A 266 -10.74 -14.40 21.01
C LEU A 266 -11.54 -15.35 20.13
N ARG A 267 -12.51 -16.02 20.75
CA ARG A 267 -13.46 -16.88 20.05
C ARG A 267 -14.67 -16.05 19.62
N VAL A 268 -15.02 -16.16 18.34
CA VAL A 268 -16.22 -15.55 17.75
C VAL A 268 -17.17 -16.66 17.34
N GLU A 269 -18.38 -16.65 17.88
CA GLU A 269 -19.41 -17.64 17.56
C GLU A 269 -20.13 -17.30 16.25
N SER A 270 -20.44 -18.31 15.44
CA SER A 270 -21.13 -18.19 14.16
C SER A 270 -20.50 -17.14 13.23
N PRO A 271 -19.19 -17.24 12.91
CA PRO A 271 -18.50 -16.22 12.14
C PRO A 271 -19.03 -16.16 10.71
N LYS A 272 -19.21 -14.95 10.21
CA LYS A 272 -19.49 -14.71 8.80
C LYS A 272 -18.18 -14.62 8.04
N ARG A 273 -17.97 -15.51 7.04
CA ARG A 273 -16.72 -15.57 6.29
C ARG A 273 -16.73 -14.56 5.15
N TRP A 274 -15.61 -13.86 4.99
CA TRP A 274 -15.36 -13.03 3.82
C TRP A 274 -15.16 -13.90 2.58
N ASN A 275 -15.76 -13.51 1.46
CA ASN A 275 -15.55 -14.09 0.13
C ASN A 275 -15.88 -13.06 -0.96
N LEU A 276 -15.81 -13.46 -2.24
CA LEU A 276 -16.00 -12.58 -3.39
C LEU A 276 -17.43 -12.01 -3.52
N GLU A 277 -18.42 -12.67 -2.94
CA GLU A 277 -19.83 -12.29 -3.00
C GLU A 277 -20.30 -11.65 -1.70
N HIS A 278 -19.77 -12.14 -0.56
CA HIS A 278 -20.13 -11.72 0.78
C HIS A 278 -18.90 -11.18 1.51
N THR A 279 -18.72 -9.90 1.46
CA THR A 279 -17.53 -9.19 1.98
C THR A 279 -17.67 -8.82 3.45
N TYR A 280 -18.03 -9.81 4.30
CA TYR A 280 -18.18 -9.60 5.74
C TYR A 280 -16.84 -9.23 6.38
N ARG A 281 -16.83 -8.12 7.10
CA ARG A 281 -15.65 -7.59 7.77
C ARG A 281 -15.92 -7.40 9.26
N TYR A 282 -14.84 -7.42 10.01
CA TYR A 282 -14.82 -7.21 11.45
C TYR A 282 -13.83 -6.11 11.79
N LEU A 283 -13.96 -5.56 12.97
CA LEU A 283 -13.04 -4.57 13.52
C LEU A 283 -12.45 -5.11 14.82
N ALA A 284 -11.14 -5.24 14.89
CA ALA A 284 -10.41 -5.42 16.12
C ALA A 284 -10.06 -4.05 16.70
N CYS A 285 -10.70 -3.68 17.79
CA CYS A 285 -10.49 -2.41 18.49
C CYS A 285 -9.63 -2.65 19.73
N VAL A 286 -8.41 -2.12 19.71
CA VAL A 286 -7.45 -2.21 20.83
C VAL A 286 -7.51 -0.92 21.63
N SER A 287 -7.85 -1.03 22.93
CA SER A 287 -7.82 0.10 23.86
C SER A 287 -6.66 -0.04 24.83
N VAL A 288 -5.80 0.97 24.93
CA VAL A 288 -4.62 1.00 25.81
C VAL A 288 -4.87 1.95 26.98
N PHE A 289 -4.47 1.52 28.18
CA PHE A 289 -4.67 2.28 29.41
C PHE A 289 -3.35 2.44 30.19
N ASP A 290 -3.12 3.64 30.71
CA ASP A 290 -2.12 3.93 31.74
C ASP A 290 -2.83 4.28 33.05
N LYS A 291 -2.63 3.51 34.12
CA LYS A 291 -3.29 3.70 35.43
C LYS A 291 -4.81 3.90 35.30
N ASN A 292 -5.49 3.07 34.54
CA ASN A 292 -6.92 3.14 34.21
C ASN A 292 -7.37 4.34 33.34
N LYS A 293 -6.47 5.26 32.97
CA LYS A 293 -6.78 6.31 31.99
C LYS A 293 -6.60 5.72 30.58
N LEU A 294 -7.61 5.83 29.74
CA LEU A 294 -7.51 5.47 28.32
C LEU A 294 -6.50 6.41 27.62
N THR A 295 -5.47 5.83 27.01
CA THR A 295 -4.41 6.58 26.31
C THR A 295 -4.47 6.41 24.81
N ASP A 296 -4.97 5.28 24.32
CA ASP A 296 -5.07 5.03 22.88
C ASP A 296 -6.27 4.12 22.55
N VAL A 297 -6.82 4.31 21.36
CA VAL A 297 -7.73 3.39 20.71
C VAL A 297 -7.23 3.19 19.29
N TYR A 298 -7.01 1.94 18.92
CA TYR A 298 -6.50 1.56 17.61
C TYR A 298 -7.42 0.54 16.95
N ASP A 299 -7.99 0.94 15.83
CA ASP A 299 -8.95 0.17 15.06
C ASP A 299 -8.27 -0.53 13.89
N THR A 300 -8.53 -1.84 13.74
CA THR A 300 -7.96 -2.67 12.67
C THR A 300 -9.05 -3.50 12.02
N PRO A 301 -9.50 -3.15 10.82
CA PRO A 301 -10.40 -3.98 10.04
C PRO A 301 -9.74 -5.31 9.63
N PHE A 302 -10.52 -6.40 9.63
CA PHE A 302 -10.08 -7.71 9.16
C PHE A 302 -11.28 -8.56 8.69
N GLY A 303 -11.03 -9.76 8.17
CA GLY A 303 -12.07 -10.71 7.77
C GLY A 303 -11.70 -12.15 8.09
N PHE A 304 -12.71 -12.97 8.45
CA PHE A 304 -12.51 -14.40 8.59
C PHE A 304 -12.57 -15.07 7.21
N ARG A 305 -11.50 -15.72 6.81
CA ARG A 305 -11.44 -16.54 5.61
C ARG A 305 -10.28 -17.53 5.69
N THR A 306 -10.37 -18.62 4.93
CA THR A 306 -9.26 -19.54 4.68
C THR A 306 -8.84 -19.42 3.22
N ILE A 307 -7.52 -19.46 2.99
CA ILE A 307 -6.91 -19.51 1.66
C ILE A 307 -5.97 -20.70 1.61
N LEU A 308 -5.95 -21.37 0.48
CA LEU A 308 -5.03 -22.49 0.25
C LEU A 308 -4.71 -22.59 -1.24
N PHE A 309 -3.43 -22.68 -1.57
CA PHE A 309 -2.96 -23.02 -2.90
C PHE A 309 -2.56 -24.50 -2.90
N THR A 310 -3.02 -25.23 -3.88
CA THR A 310 -2.79 -26.68 -3.98
C THR A 310 -2.28 -27.04 -5.37
N HIS A 311 -1.52 -28.12 -5.44
CA HIS A 311 -1.02 -28.67 -6.70
C HIS A 311 -2.18 -29.05 -7.64
N ASP A 312 -3.13 -29.85 -7.15
CA ASP A 312 -4.18 -30.45 -8.00
C ASP A 312 -5.41 -29.58 -8.19
N ASN A 313 -5.76 -28.76 -7.21
CA ASN A 313 -7.03 -28.00 -7.22
C ASN A 313 -6.84 -26.49 -7.39
N GLY A 314 -5.58 -26.01 -7.52
CA GLY A 314 -5.30 -24.58 -7.60
C GLY A 314 -5.68 -23.83 -6.33
N PHE A 315 -6.26 -22.66 -6.47
CA PHE A 315 -6.62 -21.78 -5.36
C PHE A 315 -7.98 -22.13 -4.75
N LEU A 316 -7.99 -22.29 -3.42
CA LEU A 316 -9.20 -22.52 -2.63
C LEU A 316 -9.45 -21.33 -1.68
N LEU A 317 -10.65 -20.76 -1.75
CA LEU A 317 -11.16 -19.78 -0.79
C LEU A 317 -12.28 -20.41 0.05
N ASN A 318 -12.10 -20.46 1.36
CA ASN A 318 -13.04 -21.12 2.28
C ASN A 318 -13.34 -22.58 1.87
N GLY A 319 -12.32 -23.30 1.41
CA GLY A 319 -12.41 -24.69 0.98
C GLY A 319 -13.06 -24.90 -0.40
N LYS A 320 -13.47 -23.84 -1.09
CA LYS A 320 -14.04 -23.92 -2.45
C LYS A 320 -13.03 -23.43 -3.49
N ARG A 321 -12.91 -24.16 -4.60
CA ARG A 321 -12.08 -23.75 -5.72
C ARG A 321 -12.60 -22.45 -6.32
N VAL A 322 -11.69 -21.50 -6.50
CA VAL A 322 -11.94 -20.23 -7.18
C VAL A 322 -10.98 -20.08 -8.35
N GLN A 323 -11.52 -19.91 -9.53
CA GLN A 323 -10.73 -19.52 -10.69
C GLN A 323 -10.37 -18.04 -10.58
N ILE A 324 -9.08 -17.73 -10.54
CA ILE A 324 -8.59 -16.36 -10.52
C ILE A 324 -8.71 -15.78 -11.92
N GLN A 325 -9.51 -14.72 -12.07
CA GLN A 325 -9.71 -13.94 -13.29
C GLN A 325 -9.36 -12.50 -12.96
N GLY A 326 -8.11 -12.12 -13.21
CA GLY A 326 -7.59 -10.85 -12.74
C GLY A 326 -6.93 -10.02 -13.83
N THR A 327 -6.55 -8.82 -13.45
CA THR A 327 -5.79 -7.88 -14.27
C THR A 327 -4.57 -7.40 -13.51
N CYS A 328 -3.48 -7.15 -14.26
CA CYS A 328 -2.32 -6.43 -13.75
C CYS A 328 -2.57 -4.93 -13.91
N ASN A 329 -2.56 -4.20 -12.79
CA ASN A 329 -2.89 -2.79 -12.80
C ASN A 329 -1.72 -1.95 -12.28
N HIS A 330 -1.28 -0.99 -13.09
CA HIS A 330 -0.47 0.10 -12.59
C HIS A 330 -1.30 1.06 -11.75
N HIS A 331 -0.65 1.91 -10.97
CA HIS A 331 -1.28 2.72 -9.93
C HIS A 331 -1.93 4.01 -10.43
N ASP A 332 -1.70 4.38 -11.69
CA ASP A 332 -2.27 5.61 -12.26
C ASP A 332 -3.76 5.50 -12.54
N LEU A 333 -4.41 6.63 -12.59
CA LEU A 333 -5.84 6.78 -12.81
C LEU A 333 -6.15 7.46 -14.17
N GLY A 334 -5.33 7.17 -15.17
CA GLY A 334 -5.47 7.69 -16.53
C GLY A 334 -5.34 9.22 -16.58
N ALA A 335 -6.39 9.92 -16.98
CA ALA A 335 -6.37 11.39 -17.12
C ALA A 335 -6.13 12.16 -15.80
N LEU A 336 -6.25 11.50 -14.65
CA LEU A 336 -5.95 12.08 -13.34
C LEU A 336 -4.47 11.90 -12.93
N GLY A 337 -3.68 11.19 -13.75
CA GLY A 337 -2.30 10.84 -13.40
C GLY A 337 -2.23 9.86 -12.25
N ALA A 338 -1.17 9.99 -11.45
CA ALA A 338 -0.96 9.15 -10.28
C ALA A 338 -1.62 9.69 -9.01
N ALA A 339 -2.10 10.93 -9.00
CA ALA A 339 -2.73 11.53 -7.84
C ALA A 339 -3.94 10.70 -7.38
N MET A 340 -3.86 10.18 -6.16
CA MET A 340 -4.88 9.28 -5.61
C MET A 340 -6.25 9.96 -5.58
N ASN A 341 -7.24 9.27 -6.16
CA ASN A 341 -8.65 9.65 -6.11
C ASN A 341 -9.48 8.38 -5.90
N LYS A 342 -9.96 8.20 -4.68
CA LYS A 342 -10.71 7.00 -4.28
C LYS A 342 -11.95 6.74 -5.15
N VAL A 343 -12.64 7.80 -5.58
CA VAL A 343 -13.85 7.67 -6.43
C VAL A 343 -13.50 7.18 -7.83
N ALA A 344 -12.41 7.69 -8.40
CA ALA A 344 -11.93 7.23 -9.70
C ALA A 344 -11.43 5.78 -9.64
N LEU A 345 -10.70 5.42 -8.58
CA LEU A 345 -10.26 4.06 -8.33
C LEU A 345 -11.45 3.10 -8.15
N GLU A 346 -12.44 3.47 -7.36
CA GLU A 346 -13.67 2.67 -7.20
C GLU A 346 -14.40 2.47 -8.53
N ARG A 347 -14.48 3.51 -9.36
CA ARG A 347 -15.04 3.41 -10.72
C ARG A 347 -14.26 2.41 -11.58
N GLN A 348 -12.92 2.45 -11.54
CA GLN A 348 -12.06 1.49 -12.26
C GLN A 348 -12.36 0.06 -11.81
N LEU A 349 -12.42 -0.20 -10.50
CA LEU A 349 -12.71 -1.51 -9.95
C LEU A 349 -14.13 -2.00 -10.30
N ARG A 350 -15.12 -1.12 -10.30
CA ARG A 350 -16.50 -1.46 -10.74
C ARG A 350 -16.53 -1.89 -12.21
N ILE A 351 -15.78 -1.22 -13.06
CA ILE A 351 -15.67 -1.58 -14.48
C ILE A 351 -15.03 -2.96 -14.61
N LEU A 352 -13.89 -3.20 -13.95
CA LEU A 352 -13.24 -4.52 -13.95
C LEU A 352 -14.18 -5.62 -13.47
N LYS A 353 -14.91 -5.40 -12.39
CA LYS A 353 -15.89 -6.36 -11.88
C LYS A 353 -17.02 -6.64 -12.88
N SER A 354 -17.47 -5.63 -13.65
CA SER A 354 -18.48 -5.80 -14.68
C SER A 354 -18.02 -6.66 -15.86
N PHE A 355 -16.72 -6.77 -16.09
CA PHE A 355 -16.10 -7.69 -17.05
C PHE A 355 -15.84 -9.10 -16.49
N GLY A 356 -16.23 -9.36 -15.24
CA GLY A 356 -16.02 -10.66 -14.59
C GLY A 356 -14.69 -10.79 -13.85
N CYS A 357 -13.90 -9.72 -13.72
CA CYS A 357 -12.68 -9.76 -12.93
C CYS A 357 -13.00 -9.95 -11.45
N ASN A 358 -12.26 -10.83 -10.80
CA ASN A 358 -12.34 -11.11 -9.38
C ASN A 358 -11.00 -10.95 -8.64
N ALA A 359 -9.95 -10.57 -9.36
CA ALA A 359 -8.61 -10.43 -8.80
C ALA A 359 -7.84 -9.26 -9.41
N LEU A 360 -6.86 -8.77 -8.67
CA LEU A 360 -5.95 -7.69 -9.06
C LEU A 360 -4.51 -8.10 -8.72
N ARG A 361 -3.57 -7.74 -9.58
CA ARG A 361 -2.14 -7.69 -9.27
C ARG A 361 -1.68 -6.25 -9.28
N THR A 362 -1.00 -5.81 -8.22
CA THR A 362 -0.51 -4.44 -8.09
C THR A 362 0.84 -4.28 -8.79
N SER A 363 0.81 -4.27 -10.11
CA SER A 363 2.01 -4.25 -10.97
C SER A 363 2.71 -2.90 -10.92
N HIS A 364 3.95 -2.81 -10.69
CA HIS A 364 4.89 -3.74 -10.03
C HIS A 364 5.44 -2.99 -8.82
N ASN A 365 4.55 -2.61 -7.91
CA ASN A 365 4.86 -1.73 -6.77
C ASN A 365 3.76 -1.75 -5.70
N PRO A 366 4.07 -1.34 -4.47
CA PRO A 366 3.10 -1.19 -3.40
C PRO A 366 1.89 -0.32 -3.80
N PRO A 367 0.64 -0.79 -3.60
CA PRO A 367 -0.55 -0.03 -3.94
C PRO A 367 -0.81 1.11 -2.94
N ALA A 368 -1.75 1.98 -3.28
CA ALA A 368 -2.34 2.89 -2.32
C ALA A 368 -3.23 2.10 -1.33
N PRO A 369 -3.31 2.49 -0.05
CA PRO A 369 -4.17 1.83 0.93
C PRO A 369 -5.63 1.71 0.48
N GLU A 370 -6.15 2.72 -0.21
CA GLU A 370 -7.53 2.77 -0.71
C GLU A 370 -7.86 1.63 -1.67
N LEU A 371 -6.86 1.09 -2.40
CA LEU A 371 -7.09 -0.05 -3.29
C LEU A 371 -7.48 -1.29 -2.50
N LEU A 372 -6.79 -1.56 -1.40
CA LEU A 372 -7.06 -2.73 -0.56
C LEU A 372 -8.36 -2.56 0.23
N GLU A 373 -8.66 -1.35 0.73
CA GLU A 373 -9.94 -1.04 1.35
C GLU A 373 -11.12 -1.30 0.40
N LEU A 374 -10.99 -0.89 -0.85
CA LEU A 374 -12.00 -1.13 -1.88
C LEU A 374 -12.05 -2.61 -2.28
N ALA A 375 -10.90 -3.28 -2.40
CA ALA A 375 -10.84 -4.71 -2.70
C ALA A 375 -11.55 -5.55 -1.62
N ASP A 376 -11.33 -5.22 -0.35
CA ASP A 376 -12.03 -5.85 0.78
C ASP A 376 -13.55 -5.67 0.69
N LYS A 377 -14.01 -4.48 0.32
CA LYS A 377 -15.44 -4.12 0.22
C LYS A 377 -16.12 -4.69 -1.00
N MET A 378 -15.40 -4.73 -2.11
CA MET A 378 -15.97 -5.11 -3.40
C MET A 378 -15.78 -6.59 -3.72
N GLY A 379 -15.01 -7.33 -2.91
CA GLY A 379 -14.76 -8.75 -3.11
C GLY A 379 -13.80 -9.02 -4.26
N PHE A 380 -12.60 -8.42 -4.21
CA PHE A 380 -11.47 -8.76 -5.07
C PHE A 380 -10.42 -9.53 -4.29
N LEU A 381 -9.76 -10.48 -4.94
CA LEU A 381 -8.51 -11.07 -4.49
C LEU A 381 -7.36 -10.16 -4.92
N VAL A 382 -6.34 -10.02 -4.08
CA VAL A 382 -5.20 -9.18 -4.42
C VAL A 382 -3.90 -9.97 -4.27
N MET A 383 -3.10 -9.97 -5.34
CA MET A 383 -1.68 -10.24 -5.27
C MET A 383 -0.96 -8.91 -5.07
N ASP A 384 -0.46 -8.72 -3.86
CA ASP A 384 0.17 -7.47 -3.44
C ASP A 384 1.66 -7.52 -3.72
N GLU A 385 2.11 -6.65 -4.65
CA GLU A 385 3.46 -6.74 -5.22
C GLU A 385 4.36 -5.60 -4.77
N LEU A 386 5.63 -5.97 -4.49
CA LEU A 386 6.66 -5.07 -3.95
C LEU A 386 7.52 -4.42 -5.03
N PHE A 387 8.18 -5.23 -5.87
CA PHE A 387 9.30 -4.76 -6.69
C PHE A 387 9.18 -5.20 -8.15
N ASP A 388 9.59 -4.31 -9.07
CA ASP A 388 9.75 -4.67 -10.48
C ASP A 388 11.10 -5.36 -10.76
N CYS A 389 12.13 -5.04 -10.02
CA CYS A 389 13.47 -5.63 -10.14
C CYS A 389 14.11 -5.76 -8.77
N TRP A 390 15.18 -6.57 -8.70
CA TRP A 390 15.99 -6.72 -7.49
C TRP A 390 17.32 -5.96 -7.62
N THR A 391 18.46 -6.68 -7.63
CA THR A 391 19.79 -6.08 -7.73
C THR A 391 20.19 -5.72 -9.14
N VAL A 392 19.63 -6.40 -10.15
CA VAL A 392 19.86 -6.11 -11.57
C VAL A 392 18.73 -5.25 -12.11
N GLY A 393 19.06 -4.01 -12.45
CA GLY A 393 18.09 -3.03 -12.94
C GLY A 393 17.61 -3.28 -14.36
N LYS A 394 16.42 -2.79 -14.67
CA LYS A 394 15.80 -2.76 -16.00
C LYS A 394 15.87 -1.37 -16.64
N LYS A 395 15.98 -0.33 -15.82
CA LYS A 395 16.15 1.07 -16.22
C LYS A 395 17.21 1.73 -15.34
N LYS A 396 17.81 2.79 -15.86
CA LYS A 396 18.73 3.62 -15.07
C LYS A 396 17.99 4.20 -13.86
N ASN A 397 18.59 4.13 -12.69
CA ASN A 397 18.06 4.65 -11.42
C ASN A 397 16.72 4.01 -10.98
N ASP A 398 16.41 2.80 -11.42
CA ASP A 398 15.25 2.06 -10.89
C ASP A 398 15.53 1.49 -9.48
N TYR A 399 14.62 0.66 -8.98
CA TYR A 399 14.72 0.13 -7.62
C TYR A 399 16.01 -0.64 -7.33
N SER A 400 16.68 -1.17 -8.34
CA SER A 400 17.94 -1.90 -8.16
C SER A 400 19.02 -1.08 -7.42
N THR A 401 19.00 0.24 -7.59
CA THR A 401 19.93 1.14 -6.89
C THR A 401 19.60 1.31 -5.40
N LEU A 402 18.42 0.94 -4.98
CA LEU A 402 17.93 1.03 -3.61
C LEU A 402 17.92 -0.32 -2.91
N PHE A 403 17.90 -1.42 -3.67
CA PHE A 403 17.60 -2.76 -3.22
C PHE A 403 18.40 -3.16 -1.97
N ASP A 404 19.71 -3.16 -2.04
CA ASP A 404 20.58 -3.63 -0.95
C ASP A 404 20.32 -2.92 0.39
N LYS A 405 19.95 -1.66 0.34
CA LYS A 405 19.76 -0.84 1.56
C LYS A 405 18.31 -0.83 2.06
N TRP A 406 17.33 -1.02 1.16
CA TRP A 406 15.94 -0.69 1.46
C TRP A 406 14.96 -1.84 1.37
N HIS A 407 15.30 -2.96 0.71
CA HIS A 407 14.33 -4.03 0.45
C HIS A 407 13.66 -4.59 1.72
N GLU A 408 14.40 -4.84 2.80
CA GLU A 408 13.80 -5.34 4.03
C GLU A 408 12.83 -4.33 4.66
N LYS A 409 13.19 -3.04 4.64
CA LYS A 409 12.32 -1.97 5.16
C LYS A 409 11.07 -1.75 4.30
N ASP A 410 11.20 -1.92 2.98
CA ASP A 410 10.07 -1.78 2.07
C ASP A 410 9.13 -2.98 2.18
N ILE A 411 9.66 -4.19 2.38
CA ILE A 411 8.87 -5.40 2.70
C ILE A 411 8.14 -5.22 4.03
N GLU A 412 8.85 -4.84 5.11
CA GLU A 412 8.25 -4.58 6.42
C GLU A 412 7.08 -3.59 6.29
N THR A 413 7.31 -2.48 5.59
CA THR A 413 6.30 -1.44 5.37
C THR A 413 5.05 -1.99 4.69
N LEU A 414 5.20 -2.67 3.53
CA LEU A 414 4.06 -3.21 2.81
C LEU A 414 3.32 -4.25 3.64
N VAL A 415 4.05 -5.26 4.13
CA VAL A 415 3.43 -6.39 4.83
C VAL A 415 2.75 -5.94 6.12
N CYS A 416 3.41 -5.13 6.95
CA CYS A 416 2.80 -4.65 8.20
C CYS A 416 1.59 -3.74 7.97
N ARG A 417 1.60 -2.93 6.90
CA ARG A 417 0.47 -2.09 6.51
C ARG A 417 -0.73 -2.93 6.06
N ASP A 418 -0.47 -3.96 5.24
CA ASP A 418 -1.51 -4.61 4.42
C ASP A 418 -1.94 -6.01 4.92
N ARG A 419 -1.22 -6.62 5.87
CA ARG A 419 -1.47 -7.99 6.35
C ARG A 419 -2.82 -8.25 7.00
N ASN A 420 -3.58 -7.21 7.34
CA ASN A 420 -4.93 -7.39 7.92
C ASN A 420 -6.05 -7.41 6.86
N HIS A 421 -5.76 -7.08 5.60
CA HIS A 421 -6.74 -7.08 4.52
C HIS A 421 -7.10 -8.52 4.10
N PRO A 422 -8.39 -8.94 4.20
CA PRO A 422 -8.80 -10.26 3.77
C PRO A 422 -8.69 -10.47 2.25
N SER A 423 -8.71 -9.41 1.45
CA SER A 423 -8.53 -9.44 0.00
C SER A 423 -7.13 -9.88 -0.42
N VAL A 424 -6.09 -9.57 0.36
CA VAL A 424 -4.70 -9.98 0.06
C VAL A 424 -4.56 -11.48 0.27
N ILE A 425 -4.21 -12.20 -0.82
CA ILE A 425 -4.09 -13.66 -0.82
C ILE A 425 -2.65 -14.17 -0.96
N MET A 426 -1.75 -13.32 -1.43
CA MET A 426 -0.32 -13.63 -1.57
C MET A 426 0.51 -12.35 -1.63
N TRP A 427 1.79 -12.47 -1.31
CA TRP A 427 2.80 -11.44 -1.43
C TRP A 427 3.69 -11.72 -2.62
N SER A 428 3.83 -10.77 -3.54
CA SER A 428 4.73 -10.90 -4.68
C SER A 428 6.00 -10.06 -4.44
N THR A 429 7.15 -10.69 -4.51
CA THR A 429 8.44 -10.06 -4.18
C THR A 429 9.20 -9.57 -5.40
N GLY A 430 8.71 -9.81 -6.61
CA GLY A 430 9.40 -9.36 -7.81
C GLY A 430 8.65 -9.64 -9.09
N ASN A 431 9.07 -8.95 -10.14
CA ASN A 431 8.56 -9.11 -11.48
C ASN A 431 9.70 -9.30 -12.47
N GLU A 432 9.69 -10.36 -13.27
CA GLU A 432 10.59 -10.58 -14.40
C GLU A 432 12.05 -10.18 -14.13
N VAL A 433 12.57 -10.62 -12.99
CA VAL A 433 13.90 -10.24 -12.51
C VAL A 433 15.00 -10.71 -13.45
N HIS A 434 16.05 -9.91 -13.60
CA HIS A 434 17.12 -10.15 -14.57
C HIS A 434 18.32 -10.88 -13.99
N GLU A 435 18.33 -11.22 -12.71
CA GLU A 435 19.37 -11.98 -12.05
C GLU A 435 19.57 -13.33 -12.73
N GLN A 436 20.83 -13.76 -12.79
CA GLN A 436 21.14 -15.14 -13.20
C GLN A 436 20.73 -16.10 -12.08
N TYR A 437 20.54 -17.38 -12.45
CA TYR A 437 20.04 -18.43 -11.63
C TYR A 437 20.46 -18.46 -10.15
N GLU A 438 21.78 -18.62 -9.84
CA GLU A 438 22.22 -18.83 -8.46
C GLU A 438 22.02 -17.58 -7.59
N PRO A 439 22.33 -16.37 -8.05
CA PRO A 439 21.91 -15.15 -7.36
C PRO A 439 20.40 -15.04 -7.17
N ALA A 440 19.60 -15.36 -8.20
CA ALA A 440 18.15 -15.30 -8.13
C ALA A 440 17.57 -16.19 -7.03
N LYS A 441 18.06 -17.44 -6.90
CA LYS A 441 17.64 -18.37 -5.84
C LYS A 441 17.90 -17.80 -4.45
N GLY A 442 19.10 -17.29 -4.22
CA GLY A 442 19.49 -16.71 -2.93
C GLY A 442 18.62 -15.52 -2.56
N ILE A 443 18.37 -14.63 -3.51
CA ILE A 443 17.53 -13.44 -3.31
C ILE A 443 16.07 -13.85 -3.08
N ALA A 444 15.49 -14.73 -3.91
CA ALA A 444 14.10 -15.17 -3.76
C ALA A 444 13.84 -15.79 -2.38
N ARG A 445 14.73 -16.68 -1.92
CA ARG A 445 14.66 -17.27 -0.58
C ARG A 445 14.71 -16.22 0.51
N HIS A 446 15.69 -15.31 0.44
CA HIS A 446 15.84 -14.24 1.42
C HIS A 446 14.58 -13.35 1.50
N LEU A 447 14.04 -12.93 0.35
CA LEU A 447 12.84 -12.09 0.32
C LEU A 447 11.62 -12.83 0.90
N ALA A 448 11.46 -14.14 0.60
CA ALA A 448 10.40 -14.96 1.20
C ALA A 448 10.55 -15.05 2.72
N GLU A 449 11.76 -15.29 3.22
CA GLU A 449 12.05 -15.32 4.66
C GLU A 449 11.76 -13.96 5.33
N VAL A 450 12.07 -12.84 4.67
CA VAL A 450 11.77 -11.50 5.18
C VAL A 450 10.27 -11.27 5.26
N VAL A 451 9.50 -11.62 4.22
CA VAL A 451 8.04 -11.52 4.24
C VAL A 451 7.46 -12.36 5.38
N HIS A 452 7.89 -13.62 5.53
CA HIS A 452 7.38 -14.53 6.56
C HIS A 452 7.72 -14.11 8.00
N ARG A 453 8.72 -13.26 8.21
CA ARG A 453 8.95 -12.62 9.53
C ARG A 453 7.77 -11.74 9.96
N PHE A 454 7.08 -11.12 9.00
CA PHE A 454 5.98 -10.18 9.26
C PHE A 454 4.59 -10.76 9.00
N ASP A 455 4.47 -11.72 8.08
CA ASP A 455 3.24 -12.48 7.81
C ASP A 455 3.53 -13.91 7.33
N HIS A 456 3.30 -14.87 8.20
CA HIS A 456 3.42 -16.31 7.93
C HIS A 456 2.11 -16.96 7.48
N THR A 457 1.03 -16.18 7.29
CA THR A 457 -0.32 -16.69 6.98
C THR A 457 -0.63 -16.71 5.49
N ARG A 458 0.16 -16.02 4.69
CA ARG A 458 0.01 -15.92 3.23
C ARG A 458 1.25 -16.42 2.52
N PRO A 459 1.08 -17.06 1.36
CA PRO A 459 2.22 -17.49 0.55
C PRO A 459 2.93 -16.34 -0.11
N VAL A 460 4.22 -16.57 -0.42
CA VAL A 460 5.08 -15.69 -1.18
C VAL A 460 5.24 -16.21 -2.61
N THR A 461 5.31 -15.29 -3.56
CA THR A 461 5.51 -15.54 -4.99
C THR A 461 6.37 -14.46 -5.63
N PHE A 462 6.66 -14.57 -6.89
CA PHE A 462 7.09 -13.53 -7.81
C PHE A 462 6.65 -13.86 -9.24
N GLY A 463 6.52 -12.85 -10.10
CA GLY A 463 6.21 -13.07 -11.52
C GLY A 463 7.46 -13.45 -12.31
N ALA A 464 7.64 -14.72 -12.61
CA ALA A 464 8.80 -15.21 -13.34
C ALA A 464 8.61 -15.07 -14.85
N SER A 465 9.56 -14.43 -15.54
CA SER A 465 9.55 -14.33 -17.00
C SER A 465 9.99 -15.66 -17.62
N TYR A 466 9.15 -16.24 -18.45
CA TYR A 466 9.49 -17.41 -19.24
C TYR A 466 9.95 -16.99 -20.66
N PRO A 467 11.02 -17.54 -21.25
CA PRO A 467 11.96 -18.56 -20.74
C PRO A 467 13.25 -17.97 -20.13
N SER A 468 13.16 -16.95 -19.30
CA SER A 468 14.36 -16.31 -18.74
C SER A 468 15.22 -17.25 -17.90
N LYS A 469 16.51 -16.89 -17.75
CA LYS A 469 17.46 -17.70 -16.96
C LYS A 469 17.19 -17.64 -15.45
N SER A 470 16.45 -16.65 -14.98
CA SER A 470 16.04 -16.51 -13.58
C SER A 470 14.75 -17.26 -13.25
N ALA A 471 14.03 -17.72 -14.27
CA ALA A 471 12.85 -18.53 -14.11
C ALA A 471 13.17 -20.00 -14.38
N MET A 472 12.45 -20.92 -13.76
CA MET A 472 12.44 -22.35 -14.11
C MET A 472 13.74 -23.13 -13.84
N ASN A 473 14.59 -22.63 -12.94
CA ASN A 473 15.89 -23.23 -12.68
C ASN A 473 16.17 -23.46 -11.20
N GLY A 474 15.11 -23.71 -10.44
CA GLY A 474 15.14 -23.89 -9.01
C GLY A 474 14.93 -22.59 -8.23
N THR A 475 14.79 -21.43 -8.89
CA THR A 475 14.32 -20.19 -8.26
C THR A 475 12.85 -20.36 -7.85
N GLU A 476 12.07 -21.06 -8.65
CA GLU A 476 10.69 -21.45 -8.38
C GLU A 476 10.51 -22.29 -7.13
N LEU A 477 11.55 -23.00 -6.70
CA LEU A 477 11.55 -23.79 -5.47
C LEU A 477 11.83 -22.96 -4.21
N GLN A 478 12.08 -21.68 -4.35
CA GLN A 478 12.42 -20.77 -3.25
C GLN A 478 11.23 -19.91 -2.78
N VAL A 479 10.07 -20.07 -3.41
CA VAL A 479 8.82 -19.37 -3.08
C VAL A 479 7.69 -20.37 -2.91
N ASP A 480 6.61 -19.98 -2.22
CA ASP A 480 5.53 -20.90 -1.85
C ASP A 480 4.58 -21.21 -3.02
N VAL A 481 4.35 -20.24 -3.90
CA VAL A 481 3.49 -20.40 -5.09
C VAL A 481 4.20 -19.84 -6.31
N HIS A 482 4.24 -20.63 -7.38
CA HIS A 482 4.98 -20.25 -8.58
C HIS A 482 4.15 -19.41 -9.54
N GLY A 483 4.56 -18.15 -9.75
CA GLY A 483 3.97 -17.22 -10.70
C GLY A 483 4.74 -17.23 -12.02
N MET A 484 4.03 -17.40 -13.15
CA MET A 484 4.64 -17.45 -14.48
C MET A 484 4.02 -16.41 -15.40
N ASN A 485 4.88 -15.56 -15.95
CA ASN A 485 4.47 -14.57 -16.95
C ASN A 485 4.55 -15.18 -18.35
N TYR A 486 3.47 -15.04 -19.13
CA TYR A 486 3.37 -15.41 -20.56
C TYR A 486 3.72 -16.87 -20.90
N ALA A 487 3.69 -17.76 -19.94
CA ALA A 487 4.15 -19.14 -20.15
C ALA A 487 3.23 -19.90 -21.09
N ALA A 488 1.94 -20.01 -20.75
CA ALA A 488 0.99 -20.75 -21.57
C ALA A 488 0.52 -19.96 -22.79
N GLY A 489 0.65 -20.56 -23.96
CA GLY A 489 0.13 -20.01 -25.23
C GLY A 489 0.97 -18.90 -25.88
N VAL A 490 1.94 -18.32 -25.17
CA VAL A 490 2.84 -17.29 -25.71
C VAL A 490 4.24 -17.85 -25.97
N TYR A 491 4.90 -18.34 -24.91
CA TYR A 491 6.25 -18.90 -25.01
C TYR A 491 6.30 -20.41 -24.83
N GLY A 492 5.27 -20.99 -24.23
CA GLY A 492 5.11 -22.43 -24.03
C GLY A 492 3.90 -23.01 -24.77
N GLY A 493 3.77 -24.34 -24.76
CA GLY A 493 2.59 -25.01 -25.30
C GLY A 493 1.32 -24.72 -24.50
N PRO A 494 0.14 -25.05 -25.03
CA PRO A 494 -1.13 -24.83 -24.36
C PRO A 494 -1.24 -25.57 -23.02
N ASP A 495 -0.49 -26.64 -22.83
CA ASP A 495 -0.45 -27.45 -21.61
C ASP A 495 0.79 -27.17 -20.73
N PHE A 496 1.43 -26.04 -20.94
CA PHE A 496 2.67 -25.67 -20.22
C PHE A 496 2.58 -25.84 -18.70
N TYR A 497 1.47 -25.48 -18.09
CA TYR A 497 1.29 -25.63 -16.64
C TYR A 497 1.23 -27.09 -16.21
N GLY A 498 0.56 -27.94 -16.99
CA GLY A 498 0.54 -29.36 -16.74
C GLY A 498 1.95 -29.99 -16.84
N GLU A 499 2.70 -29.65 -17.88
CA GLU A 499 4.08 -30.08 -18.05
C GLU A 499 4.98 -29.59 -16.92
N PHE A 500 4.82 -28.33 -16.47
CA PHE A 500 5.61 -27.77 -15.38
C PHE A 500 5.29 -28.44 -14.05
N LEU A 501 4.01 -28.57 -13.69
CA LEU A 501 3.59 -29.13 -12.40
C LEU A 501 3.87 -30.63 -12.32
N ASN A 502 3.79 -31.37 -13.43
CA ASN A 502 4.07 -32.82 -13.48
C ASN A 502 5.56 -33.17 -13.59
N LYS A 503 6.45 -32.19 -13.56
CA LYS A 503 7.89 -32.43 -13.56
C LYS A 503 8.32 -33.06 -12.24
N GLU A 504 9.25 -34.03 -12.29
CA GLU A 504 9.81 -34.67 -11.10
C GLU A 504 10.37 -33.63 -10.11
N GLY A 505 9.98 -33.73 -8.86
CA GLY A 505 10.34 -32.79 -7.79
C GLY A 505 9.40 -31.57 -7.65
N HIS A 506 8.36 -31.47 -8.50
CA HIS A 506 7.37 -30.38 -8.45
C HIS A 506 6.03 -30.79 -7.81
N GLU A 507 5.93 -32.01 -7.25
CA GLU A 507 4.67 -32.57 -6.73
C GLU A 507 4.06 -31.77 -5.58
N HIS A 508 4.86 -30.92 -4.95
CA HIS A 508 4.44 -30.04 -3.85
C HIS A 508 4.16 -28.60 -4.30
N LEU A 509 4.48 -28.26 -5.56
CA LEU A 509 4.32 -26.89 -6.05
C LEU A 509 2.87 -26.61 -6.45
N SER A 510 2.47 -25.38 -6.29
CA SER A 510 1.29 -24.83 -6.93
C SER A 510 1.70 -23.66 -7.82
N GLY A 511 1.03 -23.54 -8.97
CA GLY A 511 1.36 -22.51 -9.95
C GLY A 511 0.14 -21.74 -10.43
N TYR A 512 0.39 -20.56 -10.94
CA TYR A 512 -0.64 -19.71 -11.58
C TYR A 512 0.01 -18.82 -12.64
N SER A 513 -0.82 -18.31 -13.56
CA SER A 513 -0.39 -17.27 -14.50
C SER A 513 -0.41 -15.91 -13.81
N SER A 514 0.76 -15.35 -13.57
CA SER A 514 0.90 -14.00 -13.00
C SER A 514 0.68 -12.91 -14.05
N GLU A 515 1.06 -13.17 -15.29
CA GLU A 515 0.67 -12.42 -16.50
C GLU A 515 0.38 -13.40 -17.63
N SER A 516 -0.68 -13.14 -18.39
CA SER A 516 -1.02 -13.86 -19.60
C SER A 516 -0.89 -12.94 -20.81
N SER A 517 -1.65 -13.16 -21.88
CA SER A 517 -1.62 -12.26 -23.05
C SER A 517 -1.92 -10.81 -22.64
N SER A 518 -1.04 -9.92 -23.00
CA SER A 518 -1.24 -8.48 -22.82
C SER A 518 -2.07 -7.93 -23.97
N THR A 519 -3.22 -7.35 -23.65
CA THR A 519 -4.00 -6.59 -24.64
C THR A 519 -3.71 -5.11 -24.42
N MET A 520 -2.99 -4.52 -25.35
CA MET A 520 -2.72 -3.09 -25.33
C MET A 520 -3.98 -2.29 -25.64
N SER A 521 -4.00 -1.02 -25.26
CA SER A 521 -5.12 -0.13 -25.55
C SER A 521 -5.35 -0.03 -27.05
N SER A 522 -6.55 -0.35 -27.50
CA SER A 522 -7.02 -0.08 -28.87
C SER A 522 -7.44 1.38 -29.07
N ARG A 523 -7.24 2.25 -28.07
CA ARG A 523 -7.60 3.67 -28.14
C ARG A 523 -6.83 4.36 -29.27
N GLY A 524 -7.55 4.92 -30.23
CA GLY A 524 -6.98 5.48 -31.44
C GLY A 524 -6.88 4.50 -32.62
N GLU A 525 -7.11 3.22 -32.41
CA GLU A 525 -7.08 2.17 -33.40
C GLU A 525 -8.52 1.84 -33.87
N TYR A 526 -9.10 2.68 -34.71
CA TYR A 526 -10.50 2.55 -35.11
C TYR A 526 -10.72 1.81 -36.43
N PHE A 527 -9.65 1.47 -37.14
CA PHE A 527 -9.72 0.79 -38.44
C PHE A 527 -8.98 -0.53 -38.39
N PRO A 528 -9.52 -1.61 -38.97
CA PRO A 528 -8.82 -2.88 -39.10
C PRO A 528 -7.53 -2.68 -39.89
N ARG A 529 -6.41 -3.08 -39.32
CA ARG A 529 -5.10 -3.10 -39.99
C ARG A 529 -4.66 -4.53 -40.24
N LYS A 530 -3.78 -4.70 -41.20
CA LYS A 530 -3.23 -6.02 -41.53
C LYS A 530 -2.37 -6.58 -40.39
N HIS A 531 -1.81 -5.66 -39.61
CA HIS A 531 -1.08 -5.99 -38.38
C HIS A 531 -1.59 -5.06 -37.28
N HIS A 532 -1.83 -5.59 -36.10
CA HIS A 532 -2.15 -4.81 -34.93
C HIS A 532 -0.88 -4.10 -34.45
N VAL A 533 -0.98 -2.80 -34.25
CA VAL A 533 0.15 -1.99 -33.79
C VAL A 533 -0.25 -1.32 -32.48
N SER A 534 0.64 -1.34 -31.52
CA SER A 534 0.45 -0.64 -30.27
C SER A 534 0.14 0.84 -30.49
N SER A 535 -0.78 1.39 -29.72
CA SER A 535 -1.17 2.80 -29.81
C SER A 535 -0.04 3.78 -29.43
N TYR A 536 1.01 3.32 -28.77
CA TYR A 536 2.17 4.14 -28.44
C TYR A 536 3.41 3.86 -29.30
N ASP A 537 3.40 2.78 -30.06
CA ASP A 537 4.43 2.50 -31.04
C ASP A 537 3.80 2.08 -32.37
N LEU A 538 3.70 3.03 -33.28
CA LEU A 538 3.12 2.81 -34.61
C LEU A 538 4.08 2.12 -35.57
N THR A 539 5.33 1.89 -35.17
CA THR A 539 6.39 1.37 -36.04
C THR A 539 6.66 -0.11 -35.82
N GLU A 540 6.35 -0.63 -34.64
CA GLU A 540 6.60 -2.03 -34.30
C GLU A 540 5.29 -2.76 -33.98
N PRO A 541 5.12 -3.99 -34.46
CA PRO A 541 3.99 -4.80 -34.05
C PRO A 541 4.10 -5.09 -32.57
N GLY A 542 3.01 -4.86 -31.83
CA GLY A 542 2.91 -5.28 -30.44
C GLY A 542 3.08 -6.79 -30.31
N TRP A 543 3.63 -7.23 -29.23
CA TRP A 543 3.83 -8.65 -28.90
C TRP A 543 2.52 -9.40 -28.59
N GLU A 544 1.41 -8.75 -28.73
CA GLU A 544 0.06 -9.31 -28.62
C GLU A 544 -0.42 -9.99 -29.92
N ILE A 545 0.36 -9.95 -30.96
CA ILE A 545 0.03 -10.61 -32.23
C ILE A 545 0.52 -12.06 -32.16
N GLY A 546 -0.11 -12.84 -31.35
CA GLY A 546 0.10 -14.27 -31.26
C GLY A 546 -1.15 -15.04 -31.62
#